data_f319b8713b4d476d3d7a507bf5931eb2
#
_entry.id   f319b8713b4d476d3d7a507bf5931eb2
#
_cell.length_a   1.000
_cell.length_b   1.000
_cell.length_c   1.000
_cell.angle_alpha   90.00
_cell.angle_beta   90.00
_cell.angle_gamma   90.00
#
_symmetry.space_group_name_H-M   'P 1'
#
loop_
_entity.id
_entity.type
_entity.pdbx_description
1 polymer ?
#
loop_
_entity_poly.entity_id
_entity_poly.type
_entity_poly.pdbx_seq_one_letter_code
_entity_poly.pdbx_strand_id
1 'polypeptide(L)'
;MLEGIIGWIIPGIIVLVIIGLILWAIGIYNRFVALKNSSEATLGQIRVAMKKRLDMIDQLLGSVKSYAAFEKETLEKVTAMRASVATAGPGDLSKVEAESRSIFGRLLAVMENYPDLKTASTVTNMMDSVKGLEDEIARQRYTFNNISQEYNTMIDTIPSNIIGRLMGLIKLEYLQFEEAIATAPKIEF
;
A
#
# COMPACT_ATOMS: atom_id res chain seq x y z
N MET A 1 -42.51 48.34 14.84
CA MET A 1 -41.41 48.30 13.84
C MET A 1 -40.30 47.30 14.24
N LEU A 2 -39.79 47.32 15.50
CA LEU A 2 -38.79 46.38 16.00
C LEU A 2 -39.25 44.91 16.02
N GLU A 3 -40.50 44.63 16.43
CA GLU A 3 -41.05 43.26 16.45
C GLU A 3 -41.17 42.64 15.04
N GLY A 4 -41.44 43.41 14.01
CA GLY A 4 -41.46 42.91 12.63
C GLY A 4 -40.07 42.56 12.11
N ILE A 5 -39.04 43.30 12.51
CA ILE A 5 -37.63 43.03 12.12
C ILE A 5 -37.09 41.77 12.82
N ILE A 6 -37.40 41.61 14.12
CA ILE A 6 -37.01 40.42 14.90
C ILE A 6 -37.63 39.15 14.33
N GLY A 7 -38.89 39.25 13.84
CA GLY A 7 -39.59 38.13 13.22
C GLY A 7 -38.93 37.55 11.98
N TRP A 8 -38.11 38.32 11.24
CA TRP A 8 -37.37 37.86 10.07
C TRP A 8 -35.90 37.50 10.35
N ILE A 9 -35.31 38.02 11.44
CA ILE A 9 -33.92 37.74 11.81
C ILE A 9 -33.74 36.28 12.22
N ILE A 10 -34.64 35.76 13.05
CA ILE A 10 -34.53 34.34 13.54
C ILE A 10 -34.63 33.35 12.39
N PRO A 11 -35.60 33.38 11.47
CA PRO A 11 -35.61 32.50 10.30
C PRO A 11 -34.39 32.69 9.43
N GLY A 12 -33.87 33.91 9.23
CA GLY A 12 -32.68 34.18 8.49
C GLY A 12 -31.42 33.48 9.08
N ILE A 13 -31.26 33.56 10.41
CA ILE A 13 -30.16 32.85 11.12
C ILE A 13 -30.31 31.34 10.98
N ILE A 14 -31.50 30.79 11.11
CA ILE A 14 -31.76 29.36 10.96
C ILE A 14 -31.35 28.89 9.55
N VAL A 15 -31.74 29.61 8.51
CA VAL A 15 -31.35 29.29 7.13
C VAL A 15 -29.84 29.33 6.95
N LEU A 16 -29.15 30.33 7.48
CA LEU A 16 -27.69 30.42 7.42
C LEU A 16 -27.00 29.25 8.14
N VAL A 17 -27.50 28.84 9.30
CA VAL A 17 -27.00 27.66 10.04
C VAL A 17 -27.20 26.38 9.22
N ILE A 18 -28.39 26.20 8.63
CA ILE A 18 -28.65 25.02 7.77
C ILE A 18 -27.71 24.98 6.57
N ILE A 19 -27.52 26.10 5.88
CA ILE A 19 -26.57 26.20 4.75
C ILE A 19 -25.16 25.86 5.24
N GLY A 20 -24.73 26.39 6.37
CA GLY A 20 -23.44 26.09 6.96
C GLY A 20 -23.22 24.59 7.25
N LEU A 21 -24.25 23.93 7.82
CA LEU A 21 -24.22 22.49 8.08
C LEU A 21 -24.16 21.67 6.79
N ILE A 22 -24.89 22.07 5.75
CA ILE A 22 -24.84 21.40 4.44
C ILE A 22 -23.45 21.53 3.81
N LEU A 23 -22.89 22.73 3.76
CA LEU A 23 -21.55 22.96 3.20
C LEU A 23 -20.48 22.19 3.98
N TRP A 24 -20.61 22.14 5.29
CA TRP A 24 -19.71 21.35 6.14
C TRP A 24 -19.83 19.85 5.85
N ALA A 25 -21.05 19.30 5.74
CA ALA A 25 -21.28 17.90 5.39
C ALA A 25 -20.68 17.54 4.01
N ILE A 26 -20.83 18.43 3.01
CA ILE A 26 -20.22 18.29 1.69
C ILE A 26 -18.69 18.25 1.81
N GLY A 27 -18.11 19.10 2.65
CA GLY A 27 -16.66 19.10 2.89
C GLY A 27 -16.14 17.76 3.44
N ILE A 28 -16.85 17.18 4.42
CA ILE A 28 -16.51 15.85 4.96
C ILE A 28 -16.66 14.77 3.89
N TYR A 29 -17.77 14.78 3.15
CA TYR A 29 -18.01 13.87 2.03
C TYR A 29 -16.85 13.89 1.04
N ASN A 30 -16.47 15.07 0.57
CA ASN A 30 -15.39 15.26 -0.38
C ASN A 30 -14.04 14.74 0.18
N ARG A 31 -13.79 14.91 1.48
CA ARG A 31 -12.58 14.39 2.13
C ARG A 31 -12.57 12.86 2.13
N PHE A 32 -13.67 12.19 2.44
CA PHE A 32 -13.77 10.73 2.34
C PHE A 32 -13.49 10.23 0.91
N VAL A 33 -14.10 10.87 -0.09
CA VAL A 33 -13.88 10.51 -1.50
C VAL A 33 -12.42 10.72 -1.90
N ALA A 34 -11.81 11.83 -1.52
CA ALA A 34 -10.41 12.12 -1.81
C ALA A 34 -9.47 11.08 -1.20
N LEU A 35 -9.66 10.72 0.08
CA LEU A 35 -8.85 9.71 0.76
C LEU A 35 -9.02 8.33 0.14
N LYS A 36 -10.23 7.93 -0.21
CA LYS A 36 -10.50 6.66 -0.89
C LYS A 36 -9.78 6.59 -2.23
N ASN A 37 -9.93 7.61 -3.06
CA ASN A 37 -9.26 7.67 -4.36
C ASN A 37 -7.73 7.68 -4.22
N SER A 38 -7.19 8.39 -3.23
CA SER A 38 -5.75 8.40 -2.94
C SER A 38 -5.25 7.03 -2.48
N SER A 39 -6.03 6.29 -1.67
CA SER A 39 -5.65 4.94 -1.26
C SER A 39 -5.64 3.98 -2.44
N GLU A 40 -6.64 4.03 -3.32
CA GLU A 40 -6.72 3.20 -4.52
C GLU A 40 -5.56 3.50 -5.50
N ALA A 41 -5.24 4.78 -5.69
CA ALA A 41 -4.11 5.19 -6.53
C ALA A 41 -2.77 4.69 -5.98
N THR A 42 -2.55 4.84 -4.67
CA THR A 42 -1.32 4.36 -4.01
C THR A 42 -1.22 2.84 -4.06
N LEU A 43 -2.32 2.11 -3.86
CA LEU A 43 -2.38 0.66 -4.00
C LEU A 43 -2.03 0.22 -5.44
N GLY A 44 -2.49 0.98 -6.44
CA GLY A 44 -2.13 0.79 -7.83
C GLY A 44 -0.63 0.93 -8.08
N GLN A 45 0.01 1.95 -7.48
CA GLN A 45 1.47 2.14 -7.56
C GLN A 45 2.24 0.98 -6.93
N ILE A 46 1.79 0.48 -5.78
CA ILE A 46 2.39 -0.70 -5.12
C ILE A 46 2.30 -1.93 -6.03
N ARG A 47 1.15 -2.19 -6.64
CA ARG A 47 0.97 -3.32 -7.58
C ARG A 47 1.94 -3.23 -8.76
N VAL A 48 2.13 -2.04 -9.32
CA VAL A 48 3.07 -1.81 -10.43
C VAL A 48 4.51 -2.06 -9.98
N ALA A 49 4.92 -1.55 -8.82
CA ALA A 49 6.27 -1.77 -8.30
C ALA A 49 6.53 -3.25 -7.98
N MET A 50 5.55 -3.94 -7.36
CA MET A 50 5.65 -5.38 -7.08
C MET A 50 5.70 -6.21 -8.37
N LYS A 51 4.93 -5.87 -9.39
CA LYS A 51 5.02 -6.55 -10.69
C LYS A 51 6.39 -6.39 -11.32
N LYS A 52 6.95 -5.17 -11.34
CA LYS A 52 8.32 -4.92 -11.84
C LYS A 52 9.35 -5.75 -11.06
N ARG A 53 9.22 -5.82 -9.74
CA ARG A 53 10.11 -6.63 -8.89
C ARG A 53 10.04 -8.12 -9.25
N LEU A 54 8.83 -8.66 -9.43
CA LEU A 54 8.64 -10.05 -9.85
C LEU A 54 9.21 -10.31 -11.25
N ASP A 55 9.08 -9.36 -12.18
CA ASP A 55 9.68 -9.45 -13.52
C ASP A 55 11.21 -9.48 -13.43
N MET A 56 11.84 -8.71 -12.54
CA MET A 56 13.30 -8.76 -12.31
C MET A 56 13.74 -10.07 -11.67
N ILE A 57 12.98 -10.58 -10.68
CA ILE A 57 13.24 -11.88 -10.06
C ILE A 57 13.18 -13.01 -11.09
N ASP A 58 12.19 -13.00 -11.99
CA ASP A 58 12.05 -13.97 -13.07
C ASP A 58 13.26 -13.95 -14.03
N GLN A 59 13.71 -12.76 -14.40
CA GLN A 59 14.91 -12.58 -15.23
C GLN A 59 16.19 -13.07 -14.51
N LEU A 60 16.33 -12.80 -13.21
CA LEU A 60 17.43 -13.31 -12.39
C LEU A 60 17.42 -14.84 -12.31
N LEU A 61 16.24 -15.45 -12.09
CA LEU A 61 16.07 -16.91 -12.12
C LEU A 61 16.50 -17.50 -13.47
N GLY A 62 16.11 -16.84 -14.58
CA GLY A 62 16.56 -17.23 -15.92
C GLY A 62 18.08 -17.19 -16.10
N SER A 63 18.72 -16.14 -15.55
CA SER A 63 20.19 -15.97 -15.63
C SER A 63 20.96 -16.98 -14.79
N VAL A 64 20.39 -17.42 -13.67
CA VAL A 64 21.01 -18.36 -12.72
C VAL A 64 20.74 -19.82 -13.10
N LYS A 65 19.76 -20.09 -13.95
CA LYS A 65 19.32 -21.45 -14.31
C LYS A 65 20.41 -22.34 -14.88
N SER A 66 21.42 -21.78 -15.54
CA SER A 66 22.58 -22.52 -16.05
C SER A 66 23.60 -22.91 -14.99
N TYR A 67 23.57 -22.28 -13.82
CA TYR A 67 24.51 -22.49 -12.71
C TYR A 67 23.88 -23.29 -11.56
N ALA A 68 22.58 -23.16 -11.36
CA ALA A 68 21.87 -23.89 -10.32
C ALA A 68 20.48 -24.32 -10.79
N ALA A 69 20.11 -25.56 -10.46
CA ALA A 69 18.76 -26.04 -10.71
C ALA A 69 17.80 -25.42 -9.68
N PHE A 70 16.94 -24.51 -10.14
CA PHE A 70 15.78 -24.12 -9.35
C PHE A 70 14.64 -25.10 -9.59
N GLU A 71 13.92 -25.44 -8.53
CA GLU A 71 12.75 -26.28 -8.62
C GLU A 71 11.71 -25.63 -9.56
N LYS A 72 11.08 -26.47 -10.39
CA LYS A 72 10.03 -26.04 -11.31
C LYS A 72 8.94 -25.27 -10.57
N GLU A 73 8.63 -25.66 -9.34
CA GLU A 73 7.68 -25.02 -8.45
C GLU A 73 8.02 -23.54 -8.18
N THR A 74 9.28 -23.17 -8.02
CA THR A 74 9.70 -21.77 -7.81
C THR A 74 9.38 -20.90 -9.02
N LEU A 75 9.60 -21.39 -10.23
CA LEU A 75 9.27 -20.68 -11.48
C LEU A 75 7.76 -20.54 -11.66
N GLU A 76 7.01 -21.59 -11.35
CA GLU A 76 5.53 -21.57 -11.40
C GLU A 76 4.96 -20.58 -10.40
N LYS A 77 5.50 -20.52 -9.18
CA LYS A 77 5.10 -19.54 -8.15
C LYS A 77 5.34 -18.10 -8.58
N VAL A 78 6.51 -17.78 -9.12
CA VAL A 78 6.80 -16.42 -9.63
C VAL A 78 5.82 -16.05 -10.74
N THR A 79 5.55 -16.96 -11.65
CA THR A 79 4.59 -16.74 -12.73
C THR A 79 3.17 -16.51 -12.20
N ALA A 80 2.73 -17.30 -11.22
CA ALA A 80 1.43 -17.14 -10.58
C ALA A 80 1.30 -15.80 -9.84
N MET A 81 2.34 -15.40 -9.09
CA MET A 81 2.39 -14.10 -8.41
C MET A 81 2.32 -12.93 -9.40
N ARG A 82 3.03 -13.01 -10.53
CA ARG A 82 2.99 -11.98 -11.59
C ARG A 82 1.58 -11.81 -12.18
N ALA A 83 0.85 -12.91 -12.31
CA ALA A 83 -0.53 -12.86 -12.80
C ALA A 83 -1.50 -12.27 -11.78
N SER A 84 -1.34 -12.62 -10.50
CA SER A 84 -2.28 -12.23 -9.43
C SER A 84 -2.06 -10.81 -8.91
N VAL A 85 -0.82 -10.29 -8.94
CA VAL A 85 -0.47 -9.00 -8.31
C VAL A 85 -1.27 -7.82 -8.84
N ALA A 86 -1.69 -7.85 -10.11
CA ALA A 86 -2.39 -6.73 -10.74
C ALA A 86 -3.76 -6.43 -10.10
N THR A 87 -4.41 -7.45 -9.53
CA THR A 87 -5.75 -7.34 -8.91
C THR A 87 -5.74 -7.63 -7.42
N ALA A 88 -4.56 -7.93 -6.85
CA ALA A 88 -4.41 -8.31 -5.45
C ALA A 88 -4.87 -7.20 -4.50
N GLY A 89 -5.64 -7.56 -3.47
CA GLY A 89 -6.00 -6.70 -2.35
C GLY A 89 -4.84 -6.54 -1.36
N PRO A 90 -4.99 -5.71 -0.31
CA PRO A 90 -3.94 -5.49 0.68
C PRO A 90 -3.39 -6.78 1.31
N GLY A 91 -4.28 -7.69 1.73
CA GLY A 91 -3.90 -8.97 2.36
C GLY A 91 -3.15 -9.91 1.41
N ASP A 92 -3.53 -9.94 0.12
CA ASP A 92 -2.85 -10.78 -0.88
C ASP A 92 -1.51 -10.19 -1.31
N LEU A 93 -1.40 -8.85 -1.39
CA LEU A 93 -0.12 -8.18 -1.64
C LEU A 93 0.89 -8.50 -0.54
N SER A 94 0.45 -8.59 0.72
CA SER A 94 1.32 -8.98 1.84
C SER A 94 1.90 -10.40 1.66
N LYS A 95 1.08 -11.35 1.18
CA LYS A 95 1.54 -12.73 0.88
C LYS A 95 2.54 -12.75 -0.28
N VAL A 96 2.22 -12.04 -1.38
CA VAL A 96 3.12 -11.91 -2.55
C VAL A 96 4.45 -11.31 -2.15
N GLU A 97 4.44 -10.30 -1.27
CA GLU A 97 5.66 -9.67 -0.76
C GLU A 97 6.52 -10.67 0.01
N ALA A 98 5.95 -11.38 0.98
CA ALA A 98 6.69 -12.36 1.81
C ALA A 98 7.30 -13.47 0.93
N GLU A 99 6.54 -13.99 -0.03
CA GLU A 99 7.01 -15.07 -0.89
C GLU A 99 8.07 -14.61 -1.89
N SER A 100 7.90 -13.43 -2.51
CA SER A 100 8.88 -12.86 -3.43
C SER A 100 10.21 -12.54 -2.72
N ARG A 101 10.15 -12.07 -1.48
CA ARG A 101 11.33 -11.82 -0.63
C ARG A 101 12.06 -13.12 -0.31
N SER A 102 11.36 -14.19 0.02
CA SER A 102 11.93 -15.52 0.27
C SER A 102 12.65 -16.07 -0.97
N ILE A 103 12.02 -15.95 -2.15
CA ILE A 103 12.64 -16.38 -3.42
C ILE A 103 13.89 -15.57 -3.73
N PHE A 104 13.84 -14.25 -3.55
CA PHE A 104 14.99 -13.37 -3.77
C PHE A 104 16.14 -13.69 -2.80
N GLY A 105 15.86 -13.97 -1.52
CA GLY A 105 16.86 -14.41 -0.55
C GLY A 105 17.55 -15.71 -0.96
N ARG A 106 16.82 -16.69 -1.48
CA ARG A 106 17.38 -17.93 -2.02
C ARG A 106 18.26 -17.68 -3.24
N LEU A 107 17.86 -16.78 -4.14
CA LEU A 107 18.66 -16.35 -5.28
C LEU A 107 20.00 -15.76 -4.83
N LEU A 108 20.00 -14.88 -3.83
CA LEU A 108 21.21 -14.28 -3.27
C LEU A 108 22.16 -15.35 -2.73
N ALA A 109 21.65 -16.32 -1.96
CA ALA A 109 22.43 -17.40 -1.40
C ALA A 109 23.07 -18.29 -2.48
N VAL A 110 22.36 -18.54 -3.59
CA VAL A 110 22.94 -19.27 -4.74
C VAL A 110 24.05 -18.44 -5.39
N MET A 111 23.83 -17.15 -5.64
CA MET A 111 24.84 -16.29 -6.27
C MET A 111 26.12 -16.12 -5.44
N GLU A 112 26.05 -16.28 -4.11
CA GLU A 112 27.24 -16.29 -3.25
C GLU A 112 28.20 -17.45 -3.56
N ASN A 113 27.67 -18.58 -4.05
CA ASN A 113 28.47 -19.74 -4.44
C ASN A 113 29.06 -19.63 -5.85
N TYR A 114 28.65 -18.62 -6.65
CA TYR A 114 29.09 -18.41 -8.02
C TYR A 114 29.61 -16.97 -8.23
N PRO A 115 30.89 -16.68 -7.88
CA PRO A 115 31.43 -15.31 -7.93
C PRO A 115 31.35 -14.65 -9.32
N ASP A 116 31.61 -15.42 -10.38
CA ASP A 116 31.54 -14.93 -11.76
C ASP A 116 30.13 -14.43 -12.13
N LEU A 117 29.09 -15.11 -11.66
CA LEU A 117 27.72 -14.73 -11.86
C LEU A 117 27.38 -13.44 -11.08
N LYS A 118 27.85 -13.37 -9.83
CA LYS A 118 27.62 -12.23 -8.94
C LYS A 118 28.25 -10.94 -9.47
N THR A 119 29.40 -11.05 -10.17
CA THR A 119 30.13 -9.90 -10.73
C THR A 119 29.67 -9.53 -12.14
N ALA A 120 28.85 -10.34 -12.79
CA ALA A 120 28.27 -10.01 -14.09
C ALA A 120 27.43 -8.71 -13.99
N SER A 121 27.79 -7.69 -14.76
CA SER A 121 27.17 -6.35 -14.67
C SER A 121 25.65 -6.37 -14.83
N THR A 122 25.12 -7.23 -15.69
CA THR A 122 23.67 -7.39 -15.89
C THR A 122 23.00 -7.91 -14.63
N VAL A 123 23.56 -8.90 -13.96
CA VAL A 123 23.03 -9.48 -12.72
C VAL A 123 23.09 -8.46 -11.58
N THR A 124 24.21 -7.77 -11.43
CA THR A 124 24.37 -6.70 -10.42
C THR A 124 23.33 -5.60 -10.61
N ASN A 125 23.14 -5.13 -11.84
CA ASN A 125 22.13 -4.09 -12.14
C ASN A 125 20.69 -4.55 -11.84
N MET A 126 20.36 -5.81 -12.12
CA MET A 126 19.04 -6.38 -11.76
C MET A 126 18.85 -6.47 -10.25
N MET A 127 19.88 -6.90 -9.51
CA MET A 127 19.85 -6.96 -8.04
C MET A 127 19.64 -5.59 -7.41
N ASP A 128 20.35 -4.58 -7.89
CA ASP A 128 20.20 -3.19 -7.42
C ASP A 128 18.82 -2.64 -7.78
N SER A 129 18.28 -3.01 -8.95
CA SER A 129 16.91 -2.67 -9.33
C SER A 129 15.88 -3.31 -8.39
N VAL A 130 16.05 -4.58 -8.01
CA VAL A 130 15.15 -5.24 -7.04
C VAL A 130 15.19 -4.55 -5.69
N LYS A 131 16.38 -4.19 -5.18
CA LYS A 131 16.53 -3.44 -3.93
C LYS A 131 15.86 -2.06 -4.01
N GLY A 132 16.06 -1.33 -5.10
CA GLY A 132 15.41 -0.04 -5.31
C GLY A 132 13.88 -0.14 -5.34
N LEU A 133 13.33 -1.23 -5.90
CA LEU A 133 11.89 -1.50 -5.89
C LEU A 133 11.39 -1.89 -4.48
N GLU A 134 12.19 -2.58 -3.66
CA GLU A 134 11.86 -2.83 -2.25
C GLU A 134 11.68 -1.53 -1.46
N ASP A 135 12.61 -0.59 -1.64
CA ASP A 135 12.52 0.74 -1.00
C ASP A 135 11.32 1.54 -1.50
N GLU A 136 11.01 1.44 -2.80
CA GLU A 136 9.82 2.09 -3.38
C GLU A 136 8.53 1.50 -2.79
N ILE A 137 8.42 0.17 -2.74
CA ILE A 137 7.26 -0.53 -2.16
C ILE A 137 7.10 -0.14 -0.68
N ALA A 138 8.20 -0.10 0.09
CA ALA A 138 8.16 0.31 1.49
C ALA A 138 7.63 1.74 1.68
N ARG A 139 8.10 2.70 0.88
CA ARG A 139 7.61 4.09 0.91
C ARG A 139 6.13 4.18 0.54
N GLN A 140 5.70 3.48 -0.51
CA GLN A 140 4.30 3.48 -0.95
C GLN A 140 3.37 2.81 0.08
N ARG A 141 3.83 1.73 0.74
CA ARG A 141 3.12 1.09 1.85
C ARG A 141 2.89 2.06 3.00
N TYR A 142 3.92 2.79 3.40
CA TYR A 142 3.80 3.80 4.45
C TYR A 142 2.76 4.87 4.07
N THR A 143 2.81 5.36 2.85
CA THR A 143 1.84 6.34 2.33
C THR A 143 0.42 5.77 2.32
N PHE A 144 0.23 4.55 1.84
CA PHE A 144 -1.07 3.86 1.84
C PHE A 144 -1.64 3.72 3.26
N ASN A 145 -0.81 3.28 4.21
CA ASN A 145 -1.24 3.08 5.58
C ASN A 145 -1.60 4.41 6.28
N ASN A 146 -0.89 5.48 6.00
CA ASN A 146 -1.24 6.81 6.51
C ASN A 146 -2.58 7.30 5.97
N ILE A 147 -2.83 7.13 4.66
CA ILE A 147 -4.12 7.47 4.04
C ILE A 147 -5.24 6.61 4.64
N SER A 148 -5.01 5.29 4.79
CA SER A 148 -5.98 4.38 5.40
C SER A 148 -6.24 4.72 6.86
N GLN A 149 -5.22 5.13 7.62
CA GLN A 149 -5.37 5.59 9.00
C GLN A 149 -6.23 6.85 9.08
N GLU A 150 -5.96 7.85 8.24
CA GLU A 150 -6.76 9.08 8.22
C GLU A 150 -8.22 8.78 7.88
N TYR A 151 -8.45 7.98 6.83
CA TYR A 151 -9.79 7.55 6.43
C TYR A 151 -10.51 6.81 7.56
N ASN A 152 -9.87 5.84 8.20
CA ASN A 152 -10.43 5.06 9.28
C ASN A 152 -10.70 5.93 10.53
N THR A 153 -9.81 6.88 10.83
CA THR A 153 -10.01 7.85 11.90
C THR A 153 -11.26 8.70 11.66
N MET A 154 -11.50 9.15 10.44
CA MET A 154 -12.71 9.90 10.09
C MET A 154 -14.00 9.06 10.24
N ILE A 155 -13.92 7.73 10.03
CA ILE A 155 -15.06 6.82 10.27
C ILE A 155 -15.36 6.70 11.79
N ASP A 156 -14.34 6.77 12.63
CA ASP A 156 -14.49 6.58 14.08
C ASP A 156 -14.80 7.87 14.85
N THR A 157 -14.35 9.02 14.36
CA THR A 157 -14.40 10.28 15.10
C THR A 157 -15.66 11.11 14.79
N ILE A 158 -16.15 11.80 15.82
CA ILE A 158 -17.23 12.79 15.69
C ILE A 158 -16.61 14.09 15.18
N PRO A 159 -17.29 14.78 14.26
CA PRO A 159 -18.62 14.51 13.72
C PRO A 159 -18.62 13.76 12.37
N SER A 160 -17.45 13.44 11.80
CA SER A 160 -17.32 12.81 10.47
C SER A 160 -17.93 11.42 10.39
N ASN A 161 -17.97 10.68 11.52
CA ASN A 161 -18.58 9.36 11.60
C ASN A 161 -20.09 9.34 11.27
N ILE A 162 -20.80 10.46 11.48
CA ILE A 162 -22.21 10.58 11.12
C ILE A 162 -22.37 10.48 9.60
N ILE A 163 -21.55 11.22 8.86
CA ILE A 163 -21.53 11.17 7.40
C ILE A 163 -21.05 9.79 6.90
N GLY A 164 -20.00 9.25 7.50
CA GLY A 164 -19.48 7.92 7.16
C GLY A 164 -20.54 6.82 7.29
N ARG A 165 -21.33 6.84 8.37
CA ARG A 165 -22.44 5.89 8.57
C ARG A 165 -23.56 6.06 7.56
N LEU A 166 -23.94 7.31 7.26
CA LEU A 166 -24.98 7.60 6.26
C LEU A 166 -24.59 7.11 4.87
N MET A 167 -23.29 7.13 4.55
CA MET A 167 -22.72 6.64 3.30
C MET A 167 -22.45 5.13 3.29
N GLY A 168 -22.63 4.43 4.41
CA GLY A 168 -22.27 3.01 4.53
C GLY A 168 -20.79 2.73 4.34
N LEU A 169 -19.90 3.67 4.72
CA LEU A 169 -18.46 3.51 4.57
C LEU A 169 -17.92 2.47 5.55
N ILE A 170 -17.02 1.65 5.05
CA ILE A 170 -16.29 0.63 5.83
C ILE A 170 -14.81 1.01 5.91
N LYS A 171 -14.15 0.57 6.97
CA LYS A 171 -12.72 0.80 7.17
C LYS A 171 -11.90 0.16 6.06
N LEU A 172 -10.83 0.85 5.69
CA LEU A 172 -9.81 0.31 4.79
C LEU A 172 -8.88 -0.62 5.57
N GLU A 173 -8.49 -1.72 4.94
CA GLU A 173 -7.47 -2.61 5.47
C GLU A 173 -6.09 -1.96 5.36
N TYR A 174 -5.21 -2.27 6.35
CA TYR A 174 -3.82 -1.85 6.29
C TYR A 174 -2.98 -2.89 5.55
N LEU A 175 -1.94 -2.43 4.87
CA LEU A 175 -0.88 -3.28 4.34
C LEU A 175 0.05 -3.68 5.50
N GLN A 176 -0.07 -4.93 5.93
CA GLN A 176 0.80 -5.54 6.94
C GLN A 176 1.81 -6.42 6.22
N PHE A 177 3.01 -5.91 5.99
CA PHE A 177 4.11 -6.80 5.63
C PHE A 177 4.77 -7.28 6.91
N GLU A 178 5.08 -8.58 6.97
CA GLU A 178 5.95 -9.12 8.01
C GLU A 178 7.33 -8.48 7.83
N GLU A 179 7.52 -7.33 8.45
CA GLU A 179 8.87 -6.93 8.80
C GLU A 179 9.29 -7.99 9.81
N ALA A 180 10.33 -8.79 9.48
CA ALA A 180 11.11 -9.39 10.52
C ALA A 180 11.46 -8.23 11.46
N ILE A 181 10.72 -8.11 12.56
CA ILE A 181 11.10 -7.24 13.66
C ILE A 181 12.45 -7.80 14.02
N ALA A 182 13.51 -7.13 13.55
CA ALA A 182 14.86 -7.44 13.94
C ALA A 182 14.79 -7.39 15.48
N THR A 183 14.79 -8.56 16.10
CA THR A 183 14.89 -8.65 17.56
C THR A 183 16.08 -7.79 17.87
N ALA A 184 15.83 -6.66 18.52
CA ALA A 184 16.88 -5.75 18.94
C ALA A 184 17.93 -6.63 19.62
N PRO A 185 19.22 -6.56 19.24
CA PRO A 185 20.24 -7.40 19.85
C PRO A 185 20.15 -7.18 21.35
N LYS A 186 19.94 -8.26 22.11
CA LYS A 186 20.02 -8.21 23.57
C LYS A 186 21.43 -7.74 23.90
N ILE A 187 21.54 -6.51 24.36
CA ILE A 187 22.77 -6.03 24.97
C ILE A 187 22.81 -6.72 26.33
N GLU A 188 23.56 -7.80 26.44
CA GLU A 188 23.95 -8.38 27.71
C GLU A 188 25.11 -7.55 28.25
N PHE A 189 24.90 -6.91 29.39
CA PHE A 189 25.91 -6.18 30.17
C PHE A 189 26.66 -7.15 31.08
#